data_1bc9388c68a469536bd1f9fa51252fa2
#
_entry.id   1bc9388c68a469536bd1f9fa51252fa2
#
_cell.length_a   1.000
_cell.length_b   1.000
_cell.length_c   1.000
_cell.angle_alpha   90.00
_cell.angle_beta   90.00
_cell.angle_gamma   90.00
#
_symmetry.space_group_name_H-M   'P 1'
#
loop_
_entity.id
_entity.type
_entity.pdbx_description
1 polymer ?
#
loop_
_entity_poly.entity_id
_entity_poly.type
_entity_poly.pdbx_seq_one_letter_code
_entity_poly.pdbx_strand_id
1 'polypeptide(L)'
;FPMVPYVMAAELVSRGDGGFANIWGLQDCAETIHEFANEEQKRQYLPRAAKGDTYAMDLTEPDAGSDLQSVQLKATYCEKDGKWYLNGVKRFITNGDAHISLVLARSEEGTHDGRGLSMFIYDKANGGMTVRRIENKLGIKGSPTCELVFKDAPAELVGERKLGLIKYVMSLMN
;
A
#
# COMPACT_ATOMS: atom_id res chain seq x y z
N PHE A 1 10.50 -1.74 15.55
CA PHE A 1 9.97 -2.65 16.58
C PHE A 1 11.00 -3.73 16.89
N PRO A 2 11.23 -4.12 18.17
CA PRO A 2 12.11 -5.24 18.45
C PRO A 2 11.52 -6.53 17.86
N MET A 3 12.26 -7.22 16.99
CA MET A 3 11.77 -8.36 16.21
C MET A 3 11.26 -9.52 17.08
N VAL A 4 11.93 -9.84 18.18
CA VAL A 4 11.54 -10.99 19.02
C VAL A 4 10.15 -10.81 19.67
N PRO A 5 9.83 -9.69 20.36
CA PRO A 5 8.48 -9.44 20.84
C PRO A 5 7.43 -9.38 19.74
N TYR A 6 7.80 -8.87 18.56
CA TYR A 6 6.90 -8.81 17.40
C TYR A 6 6.51 -10.23 16.94
N VAL A 7 7.47 -11.13 16.77
CA VAL A 7 7.21 -12.53 16.38
C VAL A 7 6.37 -13.26 17.42
N MET A 8 6.65 -13.04 18.72
CA MET A 8 5.84 -13.62 19.80
C MET A 8 4.39 -13.13 19.77
N ALA A 9 4.17 -11.85 19.52
CA ALA A 9 2.83 -11.28 19.35
C ALA A 9 2.14 -11.84 18.11
N ALA A 10 2.86 -11.98 16.98
CA ALA A 10 2.35 -12.57 15.75
C ALA A 10 1.87 -14.01 15.95
N GLU A 11 2.61 -14.83 16.71
CA GLU A 11 2.19 -16.18 17.06
C GLU A 11 0.86 -16.20 17.83
N LEU A 12 0.74 -15.35 18.86
CA LEU A 12 -0.48 -15.28 19.68
C LEU A 12 -1.69 -14.82 18.85
N VAL A 13 -1.52 -13.78 18.03
CA VAL A 13 -2.58 -13.26 17.16
C VAL A 13 -3.01 -14.31 16.14
N SER A 14 -2.06 -15.01 15.51
CA SER A 14 -2.32 -16.04 14.49
C SER A 14 -3.05 -17.25 15.06
N ARG A 15 -2.80 -17.60 16.33
CA ARG A 15 -3.53 -18.66 17.03
C ARG A 15 -4.98 -18.27 17.33
N GLY A 16 -5.25 -16.97 17.50
CA GLY A 16 -6.60 -16.47 17.70
C GLY A 16 -7.41 -16.43 16.40
N ASP A 17 -6.90 -15.77 15.38
CA ASP A 17 -7.56 -15.64 14.06
C ASP A 17 -6.54 -15.31 12.96
N GLY A 18 -6.45 -16.18 11.94
CA GLY A 18 -5.52 -15.99 10.81
C GLY A 18 -5.89 -14.81 9.91
N GLY A 19 -7.17 -14.47 9.80
CA GLY A 19 -7.61 -13.27 9.04
C GLY A 19 -7.19 -11.98 9.73
N PHE A 20 -7.37 -11.92 11.04
CA PHE A 20 -6.91 -10.79 11.85
C PHE A 20 -5.39 -10.67 11.85
N ALA A 21 -4.66 -11.80 11.96
CA ALA A 21 -3.21 -11.82 11.87
C ALA A 21 -2.70 -11.20 10.54
N ASN A 22 -3.40 -11.46 9.45
CA ASN A 22 -3.07 -10.89 8.15
C ASN A 22 -3.25 -9.36 8.11
N ILE A 23 -4.34 -8.84 8.69
CA ILE A 23 -4.55 -7.39 8.81
C ILE A 23 -3.53 -6.77 9.78
N TRP A 24 -3.23 -7.46 10.87
CA TRP A 24 -2.24 -7.01 11.86
C TRP A 24 -0.84 -6.89 11.25
N GLY A 25 -0.42 -7.86 10.42
CA GLY A 25 0.86 -7.81 9.70
C GLY A 25 0.98 -6.62 8.75
N LEU A 26 -0.12 -6.15 8.15
CA LEU A 26 -0.11 -4.98 7.28
C LEU A 26 0.14 -3.65 8.00
N GLN A 27 0.08 -3.62 9.33
CA GLN A 27 0.46 -2.44 10.11
C GLN A 27 1.96 -2.10 9.97
N ASP A 28 2.78 -3.03 9.44
CA ASP A 28 4.18 -2.78 9.08
C ASP A 28 4.34 -1.71 7.99
N CYS A 29 3.29 -1.41 7.23
CA CYS A 29 3.25 -0.23 6.36
C CYS A 29 3.52 1.07 7.13
N ALA A 30 3.18 1.14 8.42
CA ALA A 30 3.49 2.28 9.26
C ALA A 30 5.01 2.44 9.50
N GLU A 31 5.77 1.35 9.53
CA GLU A 31 7.23 1.39 9.63
C GLU A 31 7.86 1.98 8.36
N THR A 32 7.35 1.60 7.18
CA THR A 32 7.77 2.22 5.91
C THR A 32 7.50 3.73 5.90
N ILE A 33 6.34 4.17 6.40
CA ILE A 33 6.03 5.60 6.55
C ILE A 33 7.00 6.25 7.54
N HIS A 34 7.27 5.60 8.66
CA HIS A 34 8.20 6.11 9.67
C HIS A 34 9.61 6.29 9.11
N GLU A 35 10.08 5.37 8.29
CA GLU A 35 11.44 5.38 7.76
C GLU A 35 11.61 6.36 6.58
N PHE A 36 10.66 6.39 5.65
CA PHE A 36 10.85 7.03 4.35
C PHE A 36 9.97 8.25 4.08
N ALA A 37 8.87 8.45 4.82
CA ALA A 37 8.00 9.59 4.63
C ALA A 37 8.58 10.87 5.24
N ASN A 38 8.10 12.03 4.80
CA ASN A 38 8.48 13.30 5.38
C ASN A 38 7.80 13.54 6.74
N GLU A 39 8.24 14.54 7.49
CA GLU A 39 7.76 14.80 8.86
C GLU A 39 6.28 15.19 8.92
N GLU A 40 5.73 15.78 7.88
CA GLU A 40 4.32 16.12 7.79
C GLU A 40 3.48 14.84 7.64
N GLN A 41 3.85 13.96 6.70
CA GLN A 41 3.22 12.66 6.50
C GLN A 41 3.30 11.79 7.76
N LYS A 42 4.45 11.75 8.43
CA LYS A 42 4.59 11.02 9.71
C LYS A 42 3.62 11.53 10.77
N ARG A 43 3.52 12.84 10.94
CA ARG A 43 2.57 13.45 11.90
C ARG A 43 1.11 13.19 11.55
N GLN A 44 0.81 13.08 10.26
CA GLN A 44 -0.55 12.82 9.79
C GLN A 44 -0.94 11.36 9.95
N TYR A 45 -0.11 10.42 9.50
CA TYR A 45 -0.50 9.02 9.33
C TYR A 45 -0.13 8.12 10.51
N LEU A 46 1.02 8.30 11.17
CA LEU A 46 1.42 7.39 12.25
C LEU A 46 0.49 7.40 13.48
N PRO A 47 -0.04 8.55 13.94
CA PRO A 47 -1.00 8.55 15.04
C PRO A 47 -2.32 7.83 14.70
N ARG A 48 -2.68 7.75 13.42
CA ARG A 48 -3.89 7.05 12.96
C ARG A 48 -3.74 5.54 13.10
N ALA A 49 -2.54 4.98 12.80
CA ALA A 49 -2.23 3.59 13.06
C ALA A 49 -2.45 3.22 14.54
N ALA A 50 -1.94 4.05 15.45
CA ALA A 50 -2.10 3.85 16.88
C ALA A 50 -3.57 3.94 17.37
N LYS A 51 -4.44 4.59 16.60
CA LYS A 51 -5.87 4.71 16.89
C LYS A 51 -6.72 3.61 16.23
N GLY A 52 -6.11 2.72 15.44
CA GLY A 52 -6.77 1.58 14.83
C GLY A 52 -7.11 1.72 13.34
N ASP A 53 -6.65 2.76 12.65
CA ASP A 53 -6.72 2.81 11.20
C ASP A 53 -5.88 1.67 10.63
N THR A 54 -6.46 0.95 9.68
CA THR A 54 -5.81 -0.20 9.04
C THR A 54 -5.08 0.20 7.76
N TYR A 55 -4.09 -0.60 7.40
CA TYR A 55 -3.26 -0.39 6.22
C TYR A 55 -3.46 -1.48 5.17
N ALA A 56 -3.16 -1.13 3.92
CA ALA A 56 -3.00 -2.05 2.81
C ALA A 56 -1.71 -1.77 2.04
N MET A 57 -1.23 -2.78 1.34
CA MET A 57 -0.04 -2.72 0.49
C MET A 57 -0.47 -3.02 -0.95
N ASP A 58 -0.71 -1.96 -1.73
CA ASP A 58 -1.32 -2.05 -3.06
C ASP A 58 -0.22 -2.18 -4.13
N LEU A 59 0.34 -3.37 -4.27
CA LEU A 59 1.44 -3.64 -5.20
C LEU A 59 0.94 -4.36 -6.46
N THR A 60 0.29 -5.52 -6.29
CA THR A 60 -0.06 -6.48 -7.33
C THR A 60 -1.12 -5.95 -8.30
N GLU A 61 -0.94 -6.25 -9.58
CA GLU A 61 -1.90 -5.99 -10.66
C GLU A 61 -2.26 -7.31 -11.37
N PRO A 62 -3.30 -7.33 -12.25
CA PRO A 62 -3.68 -8.55 -12.97
C PRO A 62 -2.51 -9.23 -13.69
N ASP A 63 -1.62 -8.45 -14.31
CA ASP A 63 -0.48 -8.93 -15.09
C ASP A 63 0.88 -8.66 -14.44
N ALA A 64 0.91 -8.20 -13.20
CA ALA A 64 2.14 -7.86 -12.46
C ALA A 64 2.04 -8.28 -10.99
N GLY A 65 2.39 -9.54 -10.71
CA GLY A 65 2.46 -10.10 -9.36
C GLY A 65 3.91 -10.34 -8.95
N SER A 66 4.50 -11.46 -9.38
CA SER A 66 5.91 -11.77 -9.11
C SER A 66 6.86 -10.77 -9.77
N ASP A 67 6.52 -10.31 -10.97
CA ASP A 67 7.26 -9.25 -11.66
C ASP A 67 6.62 -7.88 -11.42
N LEU A 68 6.92 -7.26 -10.28
CA LEU A 68 6.44 -5.91 -9.95
C LEU A 68 7.05 -4.81 -10.84
N GLN A 69 8.09 -5.09 -11.63
CA GLN A 69 8.62 -4.12 -12.58
C GLN A 69 7.59 -3.78 -13.67
N SER A 70 6.69 -4.73 -13.96
CA SER A 70 5.63 -4.62 -14.97
C SER A 70 4.38 -3.87 -14.50
N VAL A 71 4.36 -3.31 -13.28
CA VAL A 71 3.25 -2.49 -12.76
C VAL A 71 2.93 -1.33 -13.71
N GLN A 72 1.64 -1.17 -14.05
CA GLN A 72 1.13 -0.21 -15.01
C GLN A 72 0.25 0.89 -14.41
N LEU A 73 -0.24 0.74 -13.16
CA LEU A 73 -1.01 1.79 -12.49
C LEU A 73 -0.22 3.10 -12.55
N LYS A 74 -0.83 4.13 -13.14
CA LYS A 74 -0.17 5.42 -13.39
C LYS A 74 -0.33 6.35 -12.20
N ALA A 75 0.74 7.10 -11.92
CA ALA A 75 0.72 8.27 -11.05
C ALA A 75 1.09 9.49 -11.88
N THR A 76 0.17 10.47 -11.96
CA THR A 76 0.35 11.71 -12.71
C THR A 76 0.36 12.90 -11.76
N TYR A 77 1.37 13.75 -11.87
CA TYR A 77 1.44 14.97 -11.08
C TYR A 77 0.65 16.08 -11.74
N CYS A 78 -0.22 16.74 -10.98
CA CYS A 78 -0.97 17.91 -11.42
C CYS A 78 -0.33 19.19 -10.83
N GLU A 79 0.29 20.01 -11.66
CA GLU A 79 0.96 21.23 -11.21
C GLU A 79 -0.01 22.28 -10.65
N LYS A 80 -1.28 22.28 -11.09
CA LYS A 80 -2.27 23.28 -10.69
C LYS A 80 -2.63 23.18 -9.20
N ASP A 81 -2.73 21.96 -8.68
CA ASP A 81 -3.13 21.70 -7.30
C ASP A 81 -2.02 21.05 -6.45
N GLY A 82 -0.85 20.82 -7.06
CA GLY A 82 0.33 20.28 -6.38
C GLY A 82 0.17 18.83 -5.90
N LYS A 83 -0.70 18.04 -6.56
CA LYS A 83 -1.04 16.69 -6.13
C LYS A 83 -0.72 15.62 -7.17
N TRP A 84 -0.50 14.41 -6.70
CA TRP A 84 -0.45 13.22 -7.53
C TRP A 84 -1.83 12.58 -7.64
N TYR A 85 -2.14 12.03 -8.80
CA TYR A 85 -3.37 11.30 -9.07
C TYR A 85 -3.07 9.91 -9.59
N LEU A 86 -3.68 8.90 -8.94
CA LEU A 86 -3.52 7.50 -9.30
C LEU A 86 -4.65 7.05 -10.23
N ASN A 87 -4.28 6.31 -11.29
CA ASN A 87 -5.21 5.77 -12.27
C ASN A 87 -4.82 4.36 -12.68
N GLY A 88 -5.71 3.39 -12.51
CA GLY A 88 -5.47 1.99 -12.88
C GLY A 88 -6.15 1.00 -11.95
N VAL A 89 -5.69 -0.25 -12.00
CA VAL A 89 -6.29 -1.36 -11.25
C VAL A 89 -5.23 -2.07 -10.42
N LYS A 90 -5.55 -2.35 -9.17
CA LYS A 90 -4.79 -3.26 -8.30
C LYS A 90 -5.63 -4.51 -8.04
N ARG A 91 -5.00 -5.67 -7.90
CA ARG A 91 -5.70 -6.93 -7.72
C ARG A 91 -5.06 -7.80 -6.65
N PHE A 92 -5.89 -8.62 -6.00
CA PHE A 92 -5.47 -9.49 -4.90
C PHE A 92 -4.87 -8.73 -3.71
N ILE A 93 -5.39 -7.53 -3.44
CA ILE A 93 -4.88 -6.68 -2.37
C ILE A 93 -5.46 -7.11 -1.04
N THR A 94 -4.60 -7.59 -0.16
CA THR A 94 -4.94 -7.95 1.22
C THR A 94 -5.39 -6.72 1.98
N ASN A 95 -6.56 -6.80 2.63
CA ASN A 95 -7.19 -5.69 3.32
C ASN A 95 -7.35 -4.43 2.44
N GLY A 96 -7.64 -4.63 1.14
CA GLY A 96 -7.67 -3.52 0.15
C GLY A 96 -8.74 -2.46 0.42
N ASP A 97 -9.66 -2.67 1.36
CA ASP A 97 -10.61 -1.67 1.84
C ASP A 97 -10.09 -0.87 3.06
N ALA A 98 -8.77 -0.88 3.29
CA ALA A 98 -8.12 -0.19 4.39
C ALA A 98 -8.29 1.34 4.36
N HIS A 99 -8.03 1.98 5.48
CA HIS A 99 -8.07 3.44 5.62
C HIS A 99 -6.92 4.11 4.86
N ILE A 100 -5.74 3.49 4.90
CA ILE A 100 -4.50 4.00 4.30
C ILE A 100 -3.86 2.89 3.47
N SER A 101 -3.42 3.22 2.26
CA SER A 101 -2.69 2.28 1.39
C SER A 101 -1.32 2.83 1.02
N LEU A 102 -0.31 1.94 1.00
CA LEU A 102 0.95 2.18 0.29
C LEU A 102 0.81 1.63 -1.13
N VAL A 103 0.79 2.51 -2.11
CA VAL A 103 0.51 2.17 -3.50
C VAL A 103 1.78 2.29 -4.35
N LEU A 104 2.19 1.19 -4.99
CA LEU A 104 3.25 1.21 -6.00
C LEU A 104 2.65 1.61 -7.35
N ALA A 105 3.17 2.70 -7.93
CA ALA A 105 2.66 3.24 -9.19
C ALA A 105 3.77 3.75 -10.11
N ARG A 106 3.51 3.73 -11.41
CA ARG A 106 4.41 4.25 -12.43
C ARG A 106 4.28 5.77 -12.52
N SER A 107 5.31 6.47 -12.08
CA SER A 107 5.41 7.93 -12.09
C SER A 107 6.23 8.48 -13.26
N GLU A 108 6.93 7.61 -14.00
CA GLU A 108 7.79 8.00 -15.12
C GLU A 108 7.22 7.45 -16.44
N GLU A 109 6.81 8.35 -17.30
CA GLU A 109 6.33 7.97 -18.65
C GLU A 109 7.43 7.31 -19.49
N GLY A 110 7.03 6.36 -20.34
CA GLY A 110 7.94 5.67 -21.25
C GLY A 110 8.89 4.68 -20.59
N THR A 111 8.76 4.42 -19.28
CA THR A 111 9.55 3.42 -18.58
C THR A 111 8.81 2.09 -18.49
N HIS A 112 9.57 0.97 -18.47
CA HIS A 112 9.04 -0.39 -18.41
C HIS A 112 9.73 -1.25 -17.32
N ASP A 113 10.56 -0.64 -16.49
CA ASP A 113 11.30 -1.31 -15.41
C ASP A 113 11.02 -0.67 -14.03
N GLY A 114 11.66 -1.21 -13.00
CA GLY A 114 11.49 -0.75 -11.61
C GLY A 114 11.90 0.70 -11.36
N ARG A 115 12.75 1.28 -12.22
CA ARG A 115 13.19 2.68 -12.10
C ARG A 115 12.11 3.70 -12.47
N GLY A 116 11.03 3.23 -13.10
CA GLY A 116 9.86 4.07 -13.38
C GLY A 116 8.82 4.10 -12.26
N LEU A 117 9.03 3.37 -11.16
CA LEU A 117 8.06 3.14 -10.11
C LEU A 117 8.37 3.96 -8.86
N SER A 118 7.34 4.60 -8.32
CA SER A 118 7.38 5.35 -7.07
C SER A 118 6.34 4.83 -6.08
N MET A 119 6.53 5.11 -4.79
CA MET A 119 5.62 4.74 -3.72
C MET A 119 4.76 5.93 -3.33
N PHE A 120 3.48 5.69 -3.11
CA PHE A 120 2.51 6.71 -2.73
C PHE A 120 1.73 6.29 -1.50
N ILE A 121 1.40 7.26 -0.62
CA ILE A 121 0.36 7.10 0.38
C ILE A 121 -0.96 7.52 -0.26
N TYR A 122 -1.94 6.63 -0.21
CA TYR A 122 -3.32 6.92 -0.53
C TYR A 122 -4.16 6.85 0.74
N ASP A 123 -4.92 7.90 1.02
CA ASP A 123 -5.92 7.95 2.09
C ASP A 123 -7.30 7.75 1.47
N LYS A 124 -8.02 6.72 1.92
CA LYS A 124 -9.37 6.39 1.45
C LYS A 124 -10.35 7.55 1.61
N ALA A 125 -10.16 8.42 2.61
CA ALA A 125 -10.97 9.60 2.83
C ALA A 125 -10.92 10.61 1.67
N ASN A 126 -9.84 10.57 0.84
CA ASN A 126 -9.69 11.43 -0.33
C ASN A 126 -10.55 11.02 -1.53
N GLY A 127 -11.14 9.81 -1.51
CA GLY A 127 -11.93 9.28 -2.62
C GLY A 127 -11.10 8.91 -3.85
N GLY A 128 -11.78 8.63 -4.97
CA GLY A 128 -11.15 8.26 -6.24
C GLY A 128 -10.77 6.78 -6.35
N MET A 129 -10.92 5.99 -5.29
CA MET A 129 -10.74 4.54 -5.32
C MET A 129 -12.06 3.82 -5.03
N THR A 130 -12.29 2.73 -5.72
CA THR A 130 -13.47 1.87 -5.53
C THR A 130 -13.03 0.42 -5.38
N VAL A 131 -13.55 -0.26 -4.35
CA VAL A 131 -13.46 -1.71 -4.23
C VAL A 131 -14.42 -2.32 -5.23
N ARG A 132 -13.90 -2.84 -6.34
CA ARG A 132 -14.72 -3.44 -7.39
C ARG A 132 -15.19 -4.83 -7.00
N ARG A 133 -14.37 -5.58 -6.27
CA ARG A 133 -14.68 -6.95 -5.84
C ARG A 133 -13.87 -7.33 -4.61
N ILE A 134 -14.48 -8.14 -3.73
CA ILE A 134 -13.80 -8.90 -2.70
C ILE A 134 -13.75 -10.36 -3.15
N GLU A 135 -12.57 -10.97 -3.13
CA GLU A 135 -12.36 -12.33 -3.62
C GLU A 135 -12.98 -13.36 -2.66
N ASN A 136 -13.62 -14.38 -3.24
CA ASN A 136 -14.08 -15.54 -2.48
C ASN A 136 -12.92 -16.52 -2.27
N LYS A 137 -12.36 -16.54 -1.08
CA LYS A 137 -11.16 -17.33 -0.74
C LYS A 137 -11.51 -18.65 -0.06
N LEU A 138 -10.59 -19.63 -0.13
CA LEU A 138 -10.71 -20.91 0.58
C LEU A 138 -10.51 -20.75 2.10
N GLY A 139 -9.70 -19.79 2.54
CA GLY A 139 -9.44 -19.47 3.94
C GLY A 139 -9.10 -18.01 4.15
N ILE A 140 -8.75 -17.63 5.39
CA ILE A 140 -8.38 -16.25 5.80
C ILE A 140 -9.46 -15.25 5.35
N LYS A 141 -10.73 -15.60 5.57
CA LYS A 141 -11.87 -14.81 5.06
C LYS A 141 -12.13 -13.55 5.86
N GLY A 142 -11.60 -13.45 7.07
CA GLY A 142 -11.67 -12.25 7.91
C GLY A 142 -10.84 -11.06 7.37
N SER A 143 -9.89 -11.32 6.47
CA SER A 143 -9.13 -10.28 5.76
C SER A 143 -9.67 -10.16 4.33
N PRO A 144 -10.29 -9.03 3.90
CA PRO A 144 -10.80 -8.87 2.55
C PRO A 144 -9.65 -8.77 1.56
N THR A 145 -9.63 -9.66 0.55
CA THR A 145 -8.71 -9.57 -0.58
C THR A 145 -9.44 -8.91 -1.73
N CYS A 146 -9.01 -7.72 -2.12
CA CYS A 146 -9.78 -6.83 -2.99
C CYS A 146 -9.17 -6.68 -4.39
N GLU A 147 -10.06 -6.38 -5.33
CA GLU A 147 -9.73 -5.74 -6.59
C GLU A 147 -10.12 -4.25 -6.49
N LEU A 148 -9.14 -3.37 -6.69
CA LEU A 148 -9.26 -1.92 -6.52
C LEU A 148 -9.17 -1.21 -7.86
N VAL A 149 -10.05 -0.24 -8.08
CA VAL A 149 -10.02 0.64 -9.24
C VAL A 149 -9.75 2.06 -8.78
N PHE A 150 -8.64 2.62 -9.21
CA PHE A 150 -8.25 4.00 -8.98
C PHE A 150 -8.64 4.85 -10.19
N LYS A 151 -9.36 5.93 -9.95
CA LYS A 151 -9.75 6.91 -10.96
C LYS A 151 -9.56 8.32 -10.37
N ASP A 152 -8.55 8.99 -10.85
CA ASP A 152 -8.12 10.30 -10.36
C ASP A 152 -8.04 10.36 -8.82
N ALA A 153 -7.51 9.30 -8.22
CA ALA A 153 -7.40 9.17 -6.78
C ALA A 153 -6.23 10.00 -6.25
N PRO A 154 -6.46 11.04 -5.42
CA PRO A 154 -5.39 11.87 -4.89
C PRO A 154 -4.48 11.06 -3.97
N ALA A 155 -3.17 11.22 -4.14
CA ALA A 155 -2.17 10.53 -3.34
C ALA A 155 -0.93 11.39 -3.11
N GLU A 156 -0.13 11.00 -2.12
CA GLU A 156 1.08 11.70 -1.73
C GLU A 156 2.32 10.84 -2.03
N LEU A 157 3.33 11.42 -2.64
CA LEU A 157 4.59 10.74 -2.88
C LEU A 157 5.33 10.47 -1.56
N VAL A 158 5.80 9.23 -1.36
CA VAL A 158 6.66 8.86 -0.23
C VAL A 158 8.12 8.94 -0.68
N GLY A 159 8.92 9.70 0.06
CA GLY A 159 10.34 9.83 -0.20
C GLY A 159 10.64 10.37 -1.61
N GLU A 160 11.53 9.69 -2.33
CA GLU A 160 12.00 10.12 -3.66
C GLU A 160 11.32 9.34 -4.79
N ARG A 161 11.06 10.01 -5.92
CA ARG A 161 10.59 9.36 -7.14
C ARG A 161 11.56 8.28 -7.61
N LYS A 162 11.06 7.27 -8.32
CA LYS A 162 11.84 6.17 -8.94
C LYS A 162 12.40 5.15 -7.95
N LEU A 163 12.26 5.34 -6.65
CA LEU A 163 12.76 4.44 -5.62
C LEU A 163 11.67 3.51 -5.05
N GLY A 164 10.44 3.56 -5.57
CA GLY A 164 9.30 2.81 -5.05
C GLY A 164 9.57 1.31 -4.95
N LEU A 165 9.99 0.67 -6.03
CA LEU A 165 10.30 -0.76 -6.03
C LEU A 165 11.68 -1.06 -5.45
N ILE A 166 12.71 -0.40 -5.97
CA ILE A 166 14.11 -0.76 -5.70
C ILE A 166 14.59 -0.46 -4.28
N LYS A 167 13.86 0.38 -3.55
CA LYS A 167 14.17 0.74 -2.17
C LYS A 167 12.99 0.47 -1.23
N TYR A 168 11.84 1.09 -1.44
CA TYR A 168 10.77 1.09 -0.45
C TYR A 168 10.03 -0.25 -0.37
N VAL A 169 9.68 -0.87 -1.51
CA VAL A 169 9.09 -2.21 -1.51
C VAL A 169 10.09 -3.24 -0.99
N MET A 170 11.36 -3.14 -1.38
CA MET A 170 12.40 -4.06 -0.89
C MET A 170 12.62 -3.95 0.61
N SER A 171 12.55 -2.76 1.19
CA SER A 171 12.62 -2.57 2.64
C SER A 171 11.38 -3.10 3.35
N LEU A 172 10.18 -2.86 2.77
CA LEU A 172 8.90 -3.32 3.32
C LEU A 172 8.77 -4.86 3.35
N MET A 173 9.42 -5.54 2.40
CA MET A 173 9.33 -7.01 2.25
C MET A 173 10.45 -7.78 2.98
N ASN A 174 11.45 -7.10 3.53
CA ASN A 174 12.56 -7.69 4.28
C ASN A 174 12.36 -7.57 5.78
#